data_5b0b67052746d7e5319eaff22fe1086a
#
_entry.id   5b0b67052746d7e5319eaff22fe1086a
#
_cell.length_a   1.000
_cell.length_b   1.000
_cell.length_c   1.000
_cell.angle_alpha   90.00
_cell.angle_beta   90.00
_cell.angle_gamma   90.00
#
_symmetry.space_group_name_H-M   'P 1'
#
loop_
_entity.id
_entity.type
_entity.pdbx_description
1 polymer ?
#
loop_
_entity_poly.entity_id
_entity_poly.type
_entity_poly.pdbx_seq_one_letter_code
_entity_poly.pdbx_strand_id
1 'polypeptide(L)'
;MKNKESPLLRHEFNSVFALYSTGQFQVAINKIKALNEIYPNEPLLFNLVGACYKELGHLEGAAKMFGVAVSLKPEYAEAHFNLGVIDQALENLETAVACYKRAIAISPNYPDAYNNLGTSFYDLGQIEDSIESLEWAIAYKRDFPEAHYNLGRSLSDYGRVDAAIKSFKEAIKYNPDYVKAYFNLALSLKDIGDKEGFLKNIEKTLDIKPEWGAANYHLSQVKKCKKNDPKTAKMLSFLDKDDLDLTDRVNINFALAKSYEDMGNHSKQFKFLEEGNHLRKKELNYSIERDLKLFSRIKESFNPLPSFVNKTSSKLNSLCPIFIVGMPRSGTSLVHQILDSHSEVYGAGELNNLNKFIFPFIKENNNKEESGFSAKNLLYIREQYLNSLLSLNVKESLIVDKMPLNFRYIGFILMAFPEAKILHMKRDPMATCWSIYKSFFNGNSYSFNQEDLAQYYGFYKDLMSFWDKLFPTQIYNVCYEDLTTDQELETRNLLKYCDLEWDENCLNFHKNKTAVKTTSSMQVRQKMYQGSSEVWKKYEDYLQPLIKGLNH
;
A
#
# COMPACT_ATOMS: atom_id res chain seq x y z
N MET A 1 -40.43 -33.57 14.16
CA MET A 1 -41.69 -32.87 13.94
C MET A 1 -41.40 -31.68 13.03
N LYS A 2 -41.86 -31.68 11.77
CA LYS A 2 -41.74 -30.56 10.85
C LYS A 2 -42.68 -29.46 11.35
N ASN A 3 -42.14 -28.36 11.89
CA ASN A 3 -42.91 -27.14 12.16
C ASN A 3 -43.48 -26.66 10.81
N LYS A 4 -44.77 -26.89 10.57
CA LYS A 4 -45.52 -26.19 9.52
C LYS A 4 -45.64 -24.73 9.98
N GLU A 5 -44.83 -23.85 9.39
CA GLU A 5 -45.04 -22.41 9.52
C GLU A 5 -46.51 -22.09 9.25
N SER A 6 -47.15 -21.39 10.16
CA SER A 6 -48.54 -20.93 9.97
C SER A 6 -48.62 -20.08 8.70
N PRO A 7 -49.61 -20.31 7.80
CA PRO A 7 -49.80 -19.48 6.60
C PRO A 7 -49.90 -17.99 6.92
N LEU A 8 -50.40 -17.63 8.10
CA LEU A 8 -50.50 -16.30 8.60
C LEU A 8 -49.11 -15.66 8.86
N LEU A 9 -48.20 -16.44 9.47
CA LEU A 9 -46.84 -16.01 9.76
C LEU A 9 -46.08 -15.69 8.45
N ARG A 10 -46.21 -16.53 7.44
CA ARG A 10 -45.61 -16.33 6.13
C ARG A 10 -46.12 -15.10 5.41
N HIS A 11 -47.42 -14.76 5.53
CA HIS A 11 -48.00 -13.55 4.96
C HIS A 11 -47.46 -12.28 5.64
N GLU A 12 -47.34 -12.29 6.97
CA GLU A 12 -46.79 -11.17 7.73
C GLU A 12 -45.31 -10.91 7.42
N PHE A 13 -44.51 -11.95 7.30
CA PHE A 13 -43.12 -11.83 6.87
C PHE A 13 -42.99 -11.25 5.45
N ASN A 14 -43.80 -11.73 4.50
CA ASN A 14 -43.81 -11.17 3.14
C ASN A 14 -44.15 -9.68 3.12
N SER A 15 -45.02 -9.24 4.00
CA SER A 15 -45.35 -7.81 4.14
C SER A 15 -44.19 -6.98 4.69
N VAL A 16 -43.42 -7.54 5.65
CA VAL A 16 -42.21 -6.87 6.15
C VAL A 16 -41.13 -6.82 5.06
N PHE A 17 -40.93 -7.91 4.32
CA PHE A 17 -39.99 -7.92 3.18
C PHE A 17 -40.36 -6.91 2.10
N ALA A 18 -41.66 -6.74 1.81
CA ALA A 18 -42.14 -5.73 0.87
C ALA A 18 -41.80 -4.30 1.34
N LEU A 19 -41.99 -4.01 2.63
CA LEU A 19 -41.62 -2.71 3.22
C LEU A 19 -40.10 -2.48 3.15
N TYR A 20 -39.29 -3.49 3.47
CA TYR A 20 -37.83 -3.44 3.35
C TYR A 20 -37.41 -3.16 1.90
N SER A 21 -37.94 -3.94 0.94
CA SER A 21 -37.61 -3.82 -0.49
C SER A 21 -38.00 -2.47 -1.10
N THR A 22 -38.98 -1.79 -0.52
CA THR A 22 -39.42 -0.44 -0.95
C THR A 22 -38.76 0.69 -0.18
N GLY A 23 -37.73 0.40 0.66
CA GLY A 23 -37.00 1.39 1.43
C GLY A 23 -37.74 1.98 2.63
N GLN A 24 -38.89 1.40 3.01
CA GLN A 24 -39.72 1.88 4.14
C GLN A 24 -39.23 1.28 5.48
N PHE A 25 -37.94 1.46 5.77
CA PHE A 25 -37.25 0.78 6.88
C PHE A 25 -37.85 1.08 8.24
N GLN A 26 -38.21 2.34 8.53
CA GLN A 26 -38.82 2.69 9.82
C GLN A 26 -40.21 2.06 9.99
N VAL A 27 -40.99 1.98 8.92
CA VAL A 27 -42.31 1.32 8.93
C VAL A 27 -42.18 -0.18 9.13
N ALA A 28 -41.16 -0.79 8.47
CA ALA A 28 -40.80 -2.19 8.66
C ALA A 28 -40.43 -2.48 10.12
N ILE A 29 -39.58 -1.65 10.74
CA ILE A 29 -39.20 -1.79 12.17
C ILE A 29 -40.42 -1.74 13.09
N ASN A 30 -41.34 -0.79 12.89
CA ASN A 30 -42.53 -0.68 13.71
C ASN A 30 -43.44 -1.90 13.56
N LYS A 31 -43.61 -2.41 12.33
CA LYS A 31 -44.38 -3.63 12.07
C LYS A 31 -43.69 -4.85 12.72
N ILE A 32 -42.39 -4.97 12.62
CA ILE A 32 -41.62 -6.05 13.25
C ILE A 32 -41.75 -6.03 14.77
N LYS A 33 -41.73 -4.83 15.40
CA LYS A 33 -41.99 -4.69 16.85
C LYS A 33 -43.34 -5.27 17.26
N ALA A 34 -44.42 -4.96 16.53
CA ALA A 34 -45.75 -5.53 16.78
C ALA A 34 -45.76 -7.06 16.58
N LEU A 35 -45.06 -7.55 15.54
CA LEU A 35 -44.93 -9.00 15.31
C LEU A 35 -44.12 -9.71 16.42
N ASN A 36 -43.13 -9.06 17.01
CA ASN A 36 -42.36 -9.62 18.11
C ASN A 36 -43.14 -9.76 19.41
N GLU A 37 -44.22 -8.99 19.60
CA GLU A 37 -45.16 -9.21 20.72
C GLU A 37 -45.95 -10.50 20.53
N ILE A 38 -46.27 -10.86 19.28
CA ILE A 38 -47.03 -12.06 18.92
C ILE A 38 -46.11 -13.30 18.84
N TYR A 39 -44.90 -13.10 18.28
CA TYR A 39 -43.90 -14.15 18.05
C TYR A 39 -42.58 -13.78 18.76
N PRO A 40 -42.54 -13.81 20.08
CA PRO A 40 -41.36 -13.44 20.83
C PRO A 40 -40.21 -14.44 20.55
N ASN A 41 -38.98 -13.91 20.47
CA ASN A 41 -37.76 -14.68 20.23
C ASN A 41 -37.67 -15.37 18.84
N GLU A 42 -38.37 -14.83 17.83
CA GLU A 42 -38.21 -15.32 16.46
C GLU A 42 -36.92 -14.70 15.83
N PRO A 43 -35.86 -15.48 15.56
CA PRO A 43 -34.56 -14.97 15.11
C PRO A 43 -34.64 -14.15 13.81
N LEU A 44 -35.56 -14.52 12.91
CA LEU A 44 -35.75 -13.83 11.63
C LEU A 44 -36.20 -12.37 11.83
N LEU A 45 -37.05 -12.09 12.82
CA LEU A 45 -37.50 -10.72 13.11
C LEU A 45 -36.32 -9.84 13.54
N PHE A 46 -35.44 -10.33 14.41
CA PHE A 46 -34.24 -9.61 14.83
C PHE A 46 -33.25 -9.40 13.68
N ASN A 47 -33.06 -10.40 12.81
CA ASN A 47 -32.24 -10.27 11.62
C ASN A 47 -32.79 -9.19 10.68
N LEU A 48 -34.10 -9.12 10.46
CA LEU A 48 -34.75 -8.09 9.64
C LEU A 48 -34.66 -6.68 10.26
N VAL A 49 -34.82 -6.54 11.58
CA VAL A 49 -34.59 -5.26 12.26
C VAL A 49 -33.14 -4.82 12.12
N GLY A 50 -32.19 -5.75 12.28
CA GLY A 50 -30.76 -5.49 12.05
C GLY A 50 -30.51 -4.98 10.63
N ALA A 51 -31.10 -5.62 9.63
CA ALA A 51 -31.02 -5.19 8.24
C ALA A 51 -31.60 -3.77 8.02
N CYS A 52 -32.76 -3.49 8.60
CA CYS A 52 -33.35 -2.14 8.53
C CYS A 52 -32.45 -1.09 9.21
N TYR A 53 -31.88 -1.38 10.37
CA TYR A 53 -30.93 -0.46 11.04
C TYR A 53 -29.67 -0.22 10.22
N LYS A 54 -29.13 -1.25 9.55
CA LYS A 54 -27.99 -1.13 8.63
C LYS A 54 -28.30 -0.12 7.53
N GLU A 55 -29.44 -0.24 6.86
CA GLU A 55 -29.85 0.66 5.78
C GLU A 55 -30.11 2.10 6.27
N LEU A 56 -30.50 2.27 7.54
CA LEU A 56 -30.65 3.59 8.19
C LEU A 56 -29.33 4.15 8.73
N GLY A 57 -28.20 3.45 8.58
CA GLY A 57 -26.88 3.87 9.09
C GLY A 57 -26.68 3.68 10.59
N HIS A 58 -27.60 3.00 11.30
CA HIS A 58 -27.49 2.72 12.73
C HIS A 58 -26.71 1.43 13.00
N LEU A 59 -25.37 1.46 12.77
CA LEU A 59 -24.54 0.26 12.78
C LEU A 59 -24.51 -0.47 14.12
N GLU A 60 -24.39 0.24 15.26
CA GLU A 60 -24.42 -0.37 16.59
C GLU A 60 -25.77 -1.03 16.89
N GLY A 61 -26.87 -0.41 16.46
CA GLY A 61 -28.21 -0.98 16.56
C GLY A 61 -28.34 -2.25 15.73
N ALA A 62 -27.79 -2.26 14.52
CA ALA A 62 -27.77 -3.42 13.63
C ALA A 62 -26.96 -4.57 14.26
N ALA A 63 -25.76 -4.29 14.77
CA ALA A 63 -24.91 -5.29 15.45
C ALA A 63 -25.65 -5.94 16.62
N LYS A 64 -26.32 -5.14 17.44
CA LYS A 64 -27.12 -5.65 18.58
C LYS A 64 -28.23 -6.60 18.10
N MET A 65 -28.96 -6.24 17.06
CA MET A 65 -30.09 -7.06 16.58
C MET A 65 -29.60 -8.35 15.92
N PHE A 66 -28.55 -8.30 15.09
CA PHE A 66 -27.94 -9.51 14.54
C PHE A 66 -27.35 -10.40 15.65
N GLY A 67 -26.73 -9.82 16.67
CA GLY A 67 -26.25 -10.55 17.85
C GLY A 67 -27.38 -11.29 18.61
N VAL A 68 -28.54 -10.66 18.77
CA VAL A 68 -29.74 -11.32 19.33
C VAL A 68 -30.19 -12.47 18.42
N ALA A 69 -30.26 -12.27 17.11
CA ALA A 69 -30.64 -13.31 16.15
C ALA A 69 -29.71 -14.54 16.24
N VAL A 70 -28.40 -14.31 16.31
CA VAL A 70 -27.37 -15.36 16.48
C VAL A 70 -27.51 -16.08 17.84
N SER A 71 -27.79 -15.32 18.91
CA SER A 71 -27.97 -15.91 20.25
C SER A 71 -29.20 -16.81 20.34
N LEU A 72 -30.30 -16.42 19.67
CA LEU A 72 -31.53 -17.19 19.60
C LEU A 72 -31.39 -18.42 18.70
N LYS A 73 -30.64 -18.32 17.61
CA LYS A 73 -30.39 -19.40 16.64
C LYS A 73 -28.92 -19.41 16.23
N PRO A 74 -28.05 -20.12 17.00
CA PRO A 74 -26.61 -20.20 16.71
C PRO A 74 -26.26 -20.80 15.33
N GLU A 75 -27.16 -21.54 14.70
CA GLU A 75 -27.02 -22.12 13.35
C GLU A 75 -27.72 -21.25 12.29
N TYR A 76 -27.69 -19.92 12.44
CA TYR A 76 -28.27 -18.97 11.48
C TYR A 76 -27.16 -18.31 10.65
N ALA A 77 -26.76 -18.94 9.56
CA ALA A 77 -25.67 -18.50 8.70
C ALA A 77 -25.80 -17.03 8.24
N GLU A 78 -27.00 -16.64 7.80
CA GLU A 78 -27.26 -15.26 7.32
C GLU A 78 -27.09 -14.22 8.42
N ALA A 79 -27.52 -14.51 9.66
CA ALA A 79 -27.35 -13.59 10.78
C ALA A 79 -25.85 -13.44 11.16
N HIS A 80 -25.09 -14.53 11.14
CA HIS A 80 -23.62 -14.46 11.30
C HIS A 80 -22.97 -13.64 10.18
N PHE A 81 -23.36 -13.86 8.93
CA PHE A 81 -22.87 -13.08 7.80
C PHE A 81 -23.17 -11.59 7.97
N ASN A 82 -24.42 -11.25 8.28
CA ASN A 82 -24.85 -9.85 8.48
C ASN A 82 -24.11 -9.18 9.65
N LEU A 83 -23.91 -9.90 10.76
CA LEU A 83 -23.11 -9.41 11.89
C LEU A 83 -21.67 -9.13 11.45
N GLY A 84 -21.06 -10.04 10.69
CA GLY A 84 -19.72 -9.84 10.12
C GLY A 84 -19.63 -8.60 9.21
N VAL A 85 -20.66 -8.33 8.41
CA VAL A 85 -20.73 -7.11 7.57
C VAL A 85 -20.74 -5.83 8.43
N ILE A 86 -21.45 -5.84 9.54
CA ILE A 86 -21.48 -4.69 10.47
C ILE A 86 -20.15 -4.55 11.22
N ASP A 87 -19.58 -5.66 11.72
CA ASP A 87 -18.29 -5.62 12.40
C ASP A 87 -17.19 -5.10 11.46
N GLN A 88 -17.20 -5.50 10.19
CA GLN A 88 -16.27 -4.97 9.18
C GLN A 88 -16.48 -3.46 8.96
N ALA A 89 -17.73 -2.99 8.92
CA ALA A 89 -18.03 -1.56 8.77
C ALA A 89 -17.66 -0.73 10.03
N LEU A 90 -17.61 -1.36 11.19
CA LEU A 90 -17.13 -0.78 12.47
C LEU A 90 -15.61 -0.97 12.67
N GLU A 91 -14.90 -1.47 11.66
CA GLU A 91 -13.44 -1.77 11.70
C GLU A 91 -13.04 -2.85 12.74
N ASN A 92 -14.00 -3.65 13.23
CA ASN A 92 -13.76 -4.80 14.11
C ASN A 92 -13.41 -6.03 13.27
N LEU A 93 -12.26 -6.00 12.58
CA LEU A 93 -11.94 -6.97 11.52
C LEU A 93 -11.80 -8.40 12.03
N GLU A 94 -11.20 -8.64 13.20
CA GLU A 94 -11.05 -9.98 13.79
C GLU A 94 -12.42 -10.59 14.13
N THR A 95 -13.34 -9.79 14.64
CA THR A 95 -14.71 -10.23 14.94
C THR A 95 -15.47 -10.54 13.65
N ALA A 96 -15.32 -9.70 12.63
CA ALA A 96 -15.89 -9.94 11.30
C ALA A 96 -15.42 -11.26 10.70
N VAL A 97 -14.11 -11.55 10.76
CA VAL A 97 -13.51 -12.83 10.33
C VAL A 97 -14.16 -14.01 11.08
N ALA A 98 -14.33 -13.92 12.40
CA ALA A 98 -14.97 -14.98 13.19
C ALA A 98 -16.43 -15.20 12.75
N CYS A 99 -17.18 -14.14 12.51
CA CYS A 99 -18.57 -14.19 12.05
C CYS A 99 -18.68 -14.83 10.65
N TYR A 100 -17.85 -14.44 9.69
CA TYR A 100 -17.84 -15.03 8.35
C TYR A 100 -17.44 -16.51 8.38
N LYS A 101 -16.43 -16.89 9.15
CA LYS A 101 -16.04 -18.29 9.34
C LYS A 101 -17.20 -19.11 9.92
N ARG A 102 -17.96 -18.55 10.86
CA ARG A 102 -19.14 -19.24 11.41
C ARG A 102 -20.25 -19.39 10.38
N ALA A 103 -20.53 -18.34 9.60
CA ALA A 103 -21.51 -18.40 8.51
C ALA A 103 -21.17 -19.51 7.49
N ILE A 104 -19.89 -19.59 7.10
CA ILE A 104 -19.36 -20.61 6.18
C ILE A 104 -19.44 -22.03 6.80
N ALA A 105 -19.12 -22.17 8.08
CA ALA A 105 -19.23 -23.47 8.77
C ALA A 105 -20.66 -24.01 8.79
N ILE A 106 -21.66 -23.12 8.87
CA ILE A 106 -23.09 -23.49 8.84
C ILE A 106 -23.55 -23.73 7.40
N SER A 107 -23.13 -22.88 6.46
CA SER A 107 -23.49 -22.94 5.05
C SER A 107 -22.22 -22.89 4.19
N PRO A 108 -21.60 -24.04 3.87
CA PRO A 108 -20.33 -24.08 3.14
C PRO A 108 -20.36 -23.48 1.73
N ASN A 109 -21.53 -23.47 1.07
CA ASN A 109 -21.72 -22.81 -0.22
C ASN A 109 -22.26 -21.39 -0.01
N TYR A 110 -21.37 -20.45 0.43
CA TYR A 110 -21.73 -19.06 0.69
C TYR A 110 -20.69 -18.10 0.08
N PRO A 111 -20.74 -17.87 -1.25
CA PRO A 111 -19.71 -17.09 -1.96
C PRO A 111 -19.53 -15.68 -1.40
N ASP A 112 -20.63 -14.99 -1.02
CA ASP A 112 -20.53 -13.64 -0.45
C ASP A 112 -19.79 -13.62 0.89
N ALA A 113 -19.97 -14.65 1.73
CA ALA A 113 -19.25 -14.77 3.00
C ALA A 113 -17.75 -15.02 2.76
N TYR A 114 -17.39 -15.86 1.79
CA TYR A 114 -15.98 -16.07 1.40
C TYR A 114 -15.35 -14.79 0.83
N ASN A 115 -16.06 -14.04 -0.02
CA ASN A 115 -15.57 -12.76 -0.55
C ASN A 115 -15.29 -11.75 0.58
N ASN A 116 -16.22 -11.60 1.51
CA ASN A 116 -16.07 -10.67 2.63
C ASN A 116 -15.02 -11.15 3.64
N LEU A 117 -14.90 -12.46 3.87
CA LEU A 117 -13.79 -13.04 4.64
C LEU A 117 -12.44 -12.70 4.00
N GLY A 118 -12.33 -12.87 2.68
CA GLY A 118 -11.13 -12.52 1.94
C GLY A 118 -10.78 -11.03 2.01
N THR A 119 -11.76 -10.13 1.93
CA THR A 119 -11.52 -8.70 2.09
C THR A 119 -11.11 -8.35 3.53
N SER A 120 -11.72 -8.97 4.55
CA SER A 120 -11.32 -8.76 5.95
C SER A 120 -9.89 -9.25 6.22
N PHE A 121 -9.48 -10.39 5.66
CA PHE A 121 -8.10 -10.85 5.74
C PHE A 121 -7.12 -9.91 5.03
N TYR A 122 -7.50 -9.38 3.86
CA TYR A 122 -6.70 -8.38 3.16
C TYR A 122 -6.46 -7.13 4.03
N ASP A 123 -7.52 -6.60 4.66
CA ASP A 123 -7.46 -5.41 5.51
C ASP A 123 -6.64 -5.66 6.80
N LEU A 124 -6.62 -6.90 7.30
CA LEU A 124 -5.72 -7.36 8.38
C LEU A 124 -4.27 -7.59 7.92
N GLY A 125 -4.00 -7.51 6.60
CA GLY A 125 -2.68 -7.81 6.02
C GLY A 125 -2.34 -9.30 5.97
N GLN A 126 -3.33 -10.19 6.11
CA GLN A 126 -3.23 -11.65 5.97
C GLN A 126 -3.50 -12.02 4.51
N ILE A 127 -2.52 -11.75 3.65
CA ILE A 127 -2.74 -11.77 2.19
C ILE A 127 -2.98 -13.18 1.65
N GLU A 128 -2.27 -14.20 2.18
CA GLU A 128 -2.45 -15.60 1.78
C GLU A 128 -3.86 -16.10 2.11
N ASP A 129 -4.34 -15.85 3.34
CA ASP A 129 -5.70 -16.22 3.76
C ASP A 129 -6.77 -15.49 2.93
N SER A 130 -6.48 -14.23 2.53
CA SER A 130 -7.32 -13.47 1.62
C SER A 130 -7.44 -14.14 0.26
N ILE A 131 -6.31 -14.53 -0.35
CA ILE A 131 -6.27 -15.20 -1.65
C ILE A 131 -7.09 -16.49 -1.59
N GLU A 132 -6.84 -17.36 -0.59
CA GLU A 132 -7.55 -18.63 -0.45
C GLU A 132 -9.06 -18.43 -0.32
N SER A 133 -9.49 -17.48 0.52
CA SER A 133 -10.92 -17.18 0.71
C SER A 133 -11.58 -16.70 -0.58
N LEU A 134 -10.91 -15.82 -1.34
CA LEU A 134 -11.42 -15.31 -2.61
C LEU A 134 -11.46 -16.37 -3.72
N GLU A 135 -10.51 -17.28 -3.74
CA GLU A 135 -10.54 -18.45 -4.64
C GLU A 135 -11.76 -19.35 -4.34
N TRP A 136 -12.09 -19.57 -3.07
CA TRP A 136 -13.31 -20.28 -2.70
C TRP A 136 -14.59 -19.53 -3.11
N ALA A 137 -14.64 -18.19 -2.94
CA ALA A 137 -15.77 -17.40 -3.41
C ALA A 137 -16.02 -17.61 -4.91
N ILE A 138 -14.96 -17.58 -5.72
CA ILE A 138 -15.01 -17.78 -7.18
C ILE A 138 -15.34 -19.24 -7.54
N ALA A 139 -14.86 -20.21 -6.77
CA ALA A 139 -15.17 -21.62 -6.99
C ALA A 139 -16.67 -21.90 -6.84
N TYR A 140 -17.33 -21.27 -5.86
CA TYR A 140 -18.76 -21.39 -5.66
C TYR A 140 -19.60 -20.50 -6.59
N LYS A 141 -19.08 -19.32 -6.98
CA LYS A 141 -19.77 -18.39 -7.88
C LYS A 141 -18.77 -17.80 -8.89
N ARG A 142 -18.67 -18.43 -10.06
CA ARG A 142 -17.67 -18.06 -11.07
C ARG A 142 -17.89 -16.66 -11.67
N ASP A 143 -19.14 -16.24 -11.84
CA ASP A 143 -19.56 -14.92 -12.36
C ASP A 143 -19.67 -13.88 -11.24
N PHE A 144 -18.58 -13.71 -10.46
CA PHE A 144 -18.52 -12.82 -9.30
C PHE A 144 -17.44 -11.74 -9.50
N PRO A 145 -17.78 -10.61 -10.20
CA PRO A 145 -16.81 -9.57 -10.54
C PRO A 145 -16.06 -9.00 -9.33
N GLU A 146 -16.75 -8.82 -8.18
CA GLU A 146 -16.16 -8.28 -6.95
C GLU A 146 -15.11 -9.23 -6.38
N ALA A 147 -15.37 -10.53 -6.35
CA ALA A 147 -14.41 -11.52 -5.87
C ALA A 147 -13.18 -11.62 -6.79
N HIS A 148 -13.36 -11.59 -8.12
CA HIS A 148 -12.25 -11.52 -9.06
C HIS A 148 -11.43 -10.24 -8.89
N TYR A 149 -12.07 -9.09 -8.69
CA TYR A 149 -11.39 -7.84 -8.43
C TYR A 149 -10.59 -7.89 -7.12
N ASN A 150 -11.19 -8.37 -6.03
CA ASN A 150 -10.55 -8.48 -4.72
C ASN A 150 -9.38 -9.48 -4.77
N LEU A 151 -9.53 -10.62 -5.46
CA LEU A 151 -8.45 -11.57 -5.71
C LEU A 151 -7.29 -10.91 -6.48
N GLY A 152 -7.61 -10.11 -7.50
CA GLY A 152 -6.61 -9.36 -8.26
C GLY A 152 -5.82 -8.40 -7.37
N ARG A 153 -6.46 -7.71 -6.42
CA ARG A 153 -5.80 -6.85 -5.43
C ARG A 153 -4.85 -7.65 -4.53
N SER A 154 -5.36 -8.71 -3.92
CA SER A 154 -4.58 -9.57 -3.02
C SER A 154 -3.38 -10.19 -3.72
N LEU A 155 -3.55 -10.72 -4.94
CA LEU A 155 -2.47 -11.26 -5.77
C LEU A 155 -1.45 -10.19 -6.16
N SER A 156 -1.92 -8.97 -6.48
CA SER A 156 -1.02 -7.86 -6.77
C SER A 156 -0.14 -7.54 -5.58
N ASP A 157 -0.70 -7.42 -4.38
CA ASP A 157 0.06 -7.09 -3.17
C ASP A 157 0.95 -8.23 -2.70
N TYR A 158 0.54 -9.47 -2.97
CA TYR A 158 1.38 -10.66 -2.76
C TYR A 158 2.57 -10.75 -3.75
N GLY A 159 2.58 -9.93 -4.81
CA GLY A 159 3.64 -9.95 -5.83
C GLY A 159 3.34 -10.81 -7.06
N ARG A 160 2.20 -11.52 -7.11
CA ARG A 160 1.79 -12.35 -8.25
C ARG A 160 1.08 -11.52 -9.33
N VAL A 161 1.82 -10.58 -9.93
CA VAL A 161 1.24 -9.56 -10.81
C VAL A 161 0.56 -10.16 -12.06
N ASP A 162 1.12 -11.20 -12.66
CA ASP A 162 0.50 -11.87 -13.82
C ASP A 162 -0.85 -12.53 -13.48
N ALA A 163 -0.96 -13.11 -12.31
CA ALA A 163 -2.22 -13.68 -11.82
C ALA A 163 -3.24 -12.57 -11.50
N ALA A 164 -2.78 -11.45 -10.91
CA ALA A 164 -3.60 -10.28 -10.67
C ALA A 164 -4.21 -9.72 -11.96
N ILE A 165 -3.39 -9.59 -13.02
CA ILE A 165 -3.85 -9.15 -14.36
C ILE A 165 -4.96 -10.06 -14.89
N LYS A 166 -4.83 -11.39 -14.73
CA LYS A 166 -5.88 -12.34 -15.14
C LYS A 166 -7.16 -12.12 -14.35
N SER A 167 -7.06 -11.96 -13.03
CA SER A 167 -8.21 -11.74 -12.16
C SER A 167 -8.94 -10.43 -12.47
N PHE A 168 -8.23 -9.34 -12.71
CA PHE A 168 -8.84 -8.07 -13.14
C PHE A 168 -9.54 -8.18 -14.50
N LYS A 169 -8.97 -8.94 -15.44
CA LYS A 169 -9.61 -9.19 -16.74
C LYS A 169 -10.90 -10.01 -16.59
N GLU A 170 -10.93 -11.00 -15.72
CA GLU A 170 -12.17 -11.76 -15.44
C GLU A 170 -13.22 -10.86 -14.74
N ALA A 171 -12.82 -9.99 -13.81
CA ALA A 171 -13.74 -9.01 -13.21
C ALA A 171 -14.39 -8.10 -14.28
N ILE A 172 -13.61 -7.60 -15.22
CA ILE A 172 -14.08 -6.77 -16.33
C ILE A 172 -14.99 -7.55 -17.28
N LYS A 173 -14.70 -8.81 -17.54
CA LYS A 173 -15.50 -9.68 -18.38
C LYS A 173 -16.91 -9.89 -17.84
N TYR A 174 -17.06 -10.04 -16.52
CA TYR A 174 -18.36 -10.22 -15.86
C TYR A 174 -19.05 -8.87 -15.55
N ASN A 175 -18.29 -7.78 -15.38
CA ASN A 175 -18.81 -6.43 -15.24
C ASN A 175 -18.01 -5.46 -16.13
N PRO A 176 -18.45 -5.20 -17.39
CA PRO A 176 -17.75 -4.33 -18.34
C PRO A 176 -17.61 -2.86 -17.91
N ASP A 177 -18.39 -2.41 -16.92
CA ASP A 177 -18.33 -1.05 -16.38
C ASP A 177 -17.59 -0.97 -15.04
N TYR A 178 -16.87 -2.02 -14.66
CA TYR A 178 -16.16 -2.07 -13.38
C TYR A 178 -14.90 -1.18 -13.39
N VAL A 179 -15.12 0.10 -13.19
CA VAL A 179 -14.08 1.14 -13.31
C VAL A 179 -12.84 0.87 -12.46
N LYS A 180 -13.01 0.35 -11.22
CA LYS A 180 -11.88 0.01 -10.33
C LYS A 180 -11.01 -1.12 -10.90
N ALA A 181 -11.62 -2.08 -11.61
CA ALA A 181 -10.88 -3.18 -12.23
C ALA A 181 -10.03 -2.70 -13.41
N TYR A 182 -10.54 -1.81 -14.27
CA TYR A 182 -9.75 -1.18 -15.32
C TYR A 182 -8.57 -0.40 -14.76
N PHE A 183 -8.77 0.37 -13.69
CA PHE A 183 -7.71 1.16 -13.05
C PHE A 183 -6.59 0.26 -12.52
N ASN A 184 -6.93 -0.77 -11.72
CA ASN A 184 -5.92 -1.66 -11.16
C ASN A 184 -5.26 -2.55 -12.21
N LEU A 185 -5.98 -2.96 -13.26
CA LEU A 185 -5.39 -3.61 -14.43
C LEU A 185 -4.37 -2.71 -15.11
N ALA A 186 -4.70 -1.42 -15.31
CA ALA A 186 -3.76 -0.45 -15.87
C ALA A 186 -2.48 -0.34 -15.02
N LEU A 187 -2.62 -0.20 -13.68
CA LEU A 187 -1.45 -0.11 -12.80
C LEU A 187 -0.59 -1.37 -12.87
N SER A 188 -1.19 -2.56 -12.82
CA SER A 188 -0.47 -3.83 -12.93
C SER A 188 0.28 -3.97 -14.26
N LEU A 189 -0.32 -3.53 -15.37
CA LEU A 189 0.32 -3.52 -16.69
C LEU A 189 1.49 -2.51 -16.74
N LYS A 190 1.35 -1.35 -16.10
CA LYS A 190 2.44 -0.38 -15.95
C LYS A 190 3.61 -0.98 -15.16
N ASP A 191 3.34 -1.71 -14.09
CA ASP A 191 4.36 -2.30 -13.23
C ASP A 191 5.20 -3.36 -13.95
N ILE A 192 4.62 -4.11 -14.88
CA ILE A 192 5.37 -5.03 -15.77
C ILE A 192 5.94 -4.35 -17.03
N GLY A 193 5.70 -3.04 -17.22
CA GLY A 193 6.21 -2.26 -18.33
C GLY A 193 5.36 -2.31 -19.61
N ASP A 194 4.17 -2.87 -19.60
CA ASP A 194 3.21 -2.82 -20.72
C ASP A 194 2.56 -1.44 -20.80
N LYS A 195 3.25 -0.52 -21.48
CA LYS A 195 2.79 0.86 -21.64
C LYS A 195 1.52 0.96 -22.49
N GLU A 196 1.36 0.12 -23.50
CA GLU A 196 0.19 0.14 -24.38
C GLU A 196 -1.05 -0.36 -23.62
N GLY A 197 -0.92 -1.48 -22.94
CA GLY A 197 -1.97 -2.01 -22.09
C GLY A 197 -2.36 -1.04 -20.98
N PHE A 198 -1.39 -0.38 -20.34
CA PHE A 198 -1.65 0.68 -19.36
C PHE A 198 -2.50 1.80 -19.97
N LEU A 199 -2.07 2.39 -21.12
CA LEU A 199 -2.76 3.51 -21.74
C LEU A 199 -4.20 3.15 -22.12
N LYS A 200 -4.41 1.97 -22.70
CA LYS A 200 -5.75 1.49 -23.06
C LYS A 200 -6.69 1.43 -21.86
N ASN A 201 -6.24 0.84 -20.77
CA ASN A 201 -7.10 0.61 -19.61
C ASN A 201 -7.30 1.87 -18.76
N ILE A 202 -6.27 2.75 -18.63
CA ILE A 202 -6.41 4.02 -17.91
C ILE A 202 -7.33 5.00 -18.69
N GLU A 203 -7.29 5.01 -20.00
CA GLU A 203 -8.20 5.80 -20.82
C GLU A 203 -9.64 5.27 -20.68
N LYS A 204 -9.85 3.96 -20.68
CA LYS A 204 -11.17 3.37 -20.40
C LYS A 204 -11.69 3.73 -19.00
N THR A 205 -10.81 3.77 -18.00
CA THR A 205 -11.15 4.26 -16.65
C THR A 205 -11.70 5.69 -16.71
N LEU A 206 -11.02 6.57 -17.45
CA LEU A 206 -11.41 7.99 -17.58
C LEU A 206 -12.62 8.21 -18.52
N ASP A 207 -12.94 7.28 -19.39
CA ASP A 207 -14.18 7.29 -20.17
C ASP A 207 -15.38 7.03 -19.26
N ILE A 208 -15.24 6.14 -18.26
CA ILE A 208 -16.31 5.80 -17.30
C ILE A 208 -16.41 6.85 -16.18
N LYS A 209 -15.25 7.23 -15.59
CA LYS A 209 -15.16 8.22 -14.51
C LYS A 209 -14.13 9.30 -14.84
N PRO A 210 -14.49 10.35 -15.60
CA PRO A 210 -13.57 11.37 -16.09
C PRO A 210 -12.84 12.19 -15.01
N GLU A 211 -13.54 12.48 -13.91
CA GLU A 211 -13.01 13.26 -12.79
C GLU A 211 -12.16 12.46 -11.81
N TRP A 212 -11.93 11.16 -12.02
CA TRP A 212 -11.09 10.37 -11.13
C TRP A 212 -9.63 10.85 -11.13
N GLY A 213 -9.27 11.55 -10.06
CA GLY A 213 -7.98 12.23 -9.94
C GLY A 213 -6.78 11.29 -10.05
N ALA A 214 -6.81 10.14 -9.39
CA ALA A 214 -5.73 9.16 -9.44
C ALA A 214 -5.48 8.66 -10.88
N ALA A 215 -6.53 8.42 -11.67
CA ALA A 215 -6.40 8.00 -13.05
C ALA A 215 -5.79 9.11 -13.93
N ASN A 216 -6.23 10.36 -13.75
CA ASN A 216 -5.65 11.53 -14.42
C ASN A 216 -4.17 11.70 -14.06
N TYR A 217 -3.81 11.55 -12.78
CA TYR A 217 -2.42 11.61 -12.32
C TYR A 217 -1.56 10.54 -12.98
N HIS A 218 -1.95 9.27 -12.90
CA HIS A 218 -1.18 8.19 -13.50
C HIS A 218 -1.05 8.31 -15.03
N LEU A 219 -2.10 8.76 -15.73
CA LEU A 219 -2.03 9.04 -17.16
C LEU A 219 -1.01 10.13 -17.48
N SER A 220 -0.99 11.23 -16.71
CA SER A 220 -0.04 12.35 -16.90
C SER A 220 1.42 11.93 -16.73
N GLN A 221 1.71 10.94 -15.88
CA GLN A 221 3.07 10.44 -15.66
C GLN A 221 3.61 9.63 -16.86
N VAL A 222 2.75 9.07 -17.71
CA VAL A 222 3.13 8.17 -18.81
C VAL A 222 2.92 8.80 -20.18
N LYS A 223 1.87 9.60 -20.35
CA LYS A 223 1.51 10.26 -21.62
C LYS A 223 1.86 11.73 -21.56
N LYS A 224 2.87 12.13 -22.33
CA LYS A 224 3.31 13.52 -22.41
C LYS A 224 2.21 14.44 -22.94
N CYS A 225 1.95 15.53 -22.23
CA CYS A 225 0.95 16.52 -22.59
C CYS A 225 1.48 17.50 -23.67
N LYS A 226 0.61 17.85 -24.62
CA LYS A 226 0.92 18.83 -25.67
C LYS A 226 0.22 20.17 -25.36
N LYS A 227 0.68 21.27 -25.97
CA LYS A 227 -0.05 22.54 -25.93
C LYS A 227 -1.49 22.35 -26.42
N ASN A 228 -2.44 22.96 -25.71
CA ASN A 228 -3.87 22.89 -26.03
C ASN A 228 -4.47 21.48 -25.96
N ASP A 229 -3.91 20.58 -25.14
CA ASP A 229 -4.51 19.27 -24.92
C ASP A 229 -5.90 19.46 -24.25
N PRO A 230 -6.99 18.95 -24.85
CA PRO A 230 -8.34 19.09 -24.28
C PRO A 230 -8.48 18.44 -22.90
N LYS A 231 -7.64 17.46 -22.57
CA LYS A 231 -7.62 16.83 -21.24
C LYS A 231 -7.23 17.84 -20.15
N THR A 232 -6.30 18.78 -20.46
CA THR A 232 -5.92 19.84 -19.50
C THR A 232 -7.09 20.77 -19.21
N ALA A 233 -7.84 21.20 -20.23
CA ALA A 233 -9.03 22.02 -20.03
C ALA A 233 -10.12 21.30 -19.24
N LYS A 234 -10.30 20.00 -19.49
CA LYS A 234 -11.23 19.16 -18.75
C LYS A 234 -10.84 19.00 -17.28
N MET A 235 -9.56 18.76 -16.98
CA MET A 235 -9.09 18.72 -15.58
C MET A 235 -9.30 20.05 -14.85
N LEU A 236 -9.08 21.20 -15.53
CA LEU A 236 -9.36 22.52 -14.94
C LEU A 236 -10.83 22.66 -14.58
N SER A 237 -11.77 22.26 -15.47
CA SER A 237 -13.21 22.35 -15.18
C SER A 237 -13.67 21.46 -14.02
N PHE A 238 -12.91 20.39 -13.70
CA PHE A 238 -13.23 19.58 -12.51
C PHE A 238 -12.88 20.31 -11.22
N LEU A 239 -11.81 21.11 -11.20
CA LEU A 239 -11.43 21.89 -10.02
C LEU A 239 -12.45 22.99 -9.66
N ASP A 240 -13.29 23.41 -10.64
CA ASP A 240 -14.36 24.39 -10.42
C ASP A 240 -15.61 23.77 -9.75
N LYS A 241 -15.67 22.44 -9.61
CA LYS A 241 -16.79 21.74 -8.96
C LYS A 241 -16.64 21.78 -7.43
N ASP A 242 -17.69 22.21 -6.72
CA ASP A 242 -17.69 22.26 -5.25
C ASP A 242 -17.73 20.87 -4.62
N ASP A 243 -18.35 19.90 -5.29
CA ASP A 243 -18.55 18.51 -4.83
C ASP A 243 -17.40 17.57 -5.19
N LEU A 244 -16.31 18.07 -5.78
CA LEU A 244 -15.16 17.25 -6.09
C LEU A 244 -14.46 16.78 -4.81
N ASP A 245 -14.33 15.46 -4.67
CA ASP A 245 -13.62 14.83 -3.55
C ASP A 245 -12.20 15.39 -3.36
N LEU A 246 -11.78 15.56 -2.09
CA LEU A 246 -10.49 16.16 -1.76
C LEU A 246 -9.32 15.38 -2.34
N THR A 247 -9.36 14.04 -2.30
CA THR A 247 -8.31 13.18 -2.85
C THR A 247 -8.24 13.32 -4.38
N ASP A 248 -9.39 13.39 -5.07
CA ASP A 248 -9.44 13.65 -6.51
C ASP A 248 -8.91 15.04 -6.84
N ARG A 249 -9.27 16.07 -6.05
CA ARG A 249 -8.75 17.44 -6.18
C ARG A 249 -7.23 17.50 -6.06
N VAL A 250 -6.65 16.84 -5.05
CA VAL A 250 -5.20 16.73 -4.87
C VAL A 250 -4.54 16.11 -6.10
N ASN A 251 -5.02 14.94 -6.52
CA ASN A 251 -4.44 14.21 -7.65
C ASN A 251 -4.54 14.99 -8.98
N ILE A 252 -5.66 15.70 -9.22
CA ILE A 252 -5.84 16.55 -10.40
C ILE A 252 -4.85 17.71 -10.39
N ASN A 253 -4.56 18.32 -9.23
CA ASN A 253 -3.54 19.35 -9.14
C ASN A 253 -2.15 18.81 -9.52
N PHE A 254 -1.75 17.64 -9.03
CA PHE A 254 -0.50 16.99 -9.45
C PHE A 254 -0.49 16.64 -10.95
N ALA A 255 -1.62 16.18 -11.51
CA ALA A 255 -1.74 15.90 -12.94
C ALA A 255 -1.60 17.16 -13.80
N LEU A 256 -2.21 18.28 -13.39
CA LEU A 256 -2.07 19.57 -14.03
C LEU A 256 -0.65 20.12 -13.91
N ALA A 257 -0.02 20.01 -12.74
CA ALA A 257 1.37 20.39 -12.55
C ALA A 257 2.27 19.65 -13.55
N LYS A 258 2.08 18.34 -13.72
CA LYS A 258 2.82 17.54 -14.71
C LYS A 258 2.50 17.95 -16.15
N SER A 259 1.25 18.22 -16.46
CA SER A 259 0.85 18.71 -17.79
C SER A 259 1.53 20.03 -18.14
N TYR A 260 1.60 20.97 -17.19
CA TYR A 260 2.28 22.26 -17.39
C TYR A 260 3.81 22.13 -17.40
N GLU A 261 4.40 21.17 -16.65
CA GLU A 261 5.82 20.79 -16.80
C GLU A 261 6.13 20.40 -18.24
N ASP A 262 5.31 19.50 -18.83
CA ASP A 262 5.47 19.02 -20.21
C ASP A 262 5.35 20.14 -21.25
N MET A 263 4.53 21.15 -20.97
CA MET A 263 4.34 22.34 -21.82
C MET A 263 5.41 23.41 -21.61
N GLY A 264 6.29 23.26 -20.63
CA GLY A 264 7.32 24.25 -20.26
C GLY A 264 6.78 25.49 -19.56
N ASN A 265 5.57 25.45 -19.02
CA ASN A 265 4.97 26.58 -18.27
C ASN A 265 5.20 26.43 -16.78
N HIS A 266 6.39 26.88 -16.30
CA HIS A 266 6.81 26.69 -14.93
C HIS A 266 5.93 27.42 -13.91
N SER A 267 5.43 28.62 -14.23
CA SER A 267 4.55 29.38 -13.33
C SER A 267 3.25 28.61 -13.03
N LYS A 268 2.58 28.10 -14.06
CA LYS A 268 1.38 27.29 -13.86
C LYS A 268 1.70 25.93 -13.23
N GLN A 269 2.83 25.31 -13.59
CA GLN A 269 3.30 24.08 -12.96
C GLN A 269 3.38 24.25 -11.44
N PHE A 270 4.07 25.30 -10.97
CA PHE A 270 4.23 25.53 -9.53
C PHE A 270 2.93 25.92 -8.85
N LYS A 271 2.07 26.74 -9.49
CA LYS A 271 0.74 27.05 -8.95
C LYS A 271 -0.03 25.77 -8.55
N PHE A 272 -0.13 24.79 -9.47
CA PHE A 272 -0.86 23.55 -9.22
C PHE A 272 -0.10 22.60 -8.29
N LEU A 273 1.22 22.58 -8.37
CA LEU A 273 2.05 21.78 -7.48
C LEU A 273 1.95 22.23 -6.02
N GLU A 274 2.00 23.52 -5.75
CA GLU A 274 1.86 24.10 -4.43
C GLU A 274 0.47 23.88 -3.86
N GLU A 275 -0.59 24.07 -4.67
CA GLU A 275 -1.96 23.80 -4.25
C GLU A 275 -2.17 22.32 -3.92
N GLY A 276 -1.73 21.41 -4.78
CA GLY A 276 -1.82 19.97 -4.54
C GLY A 276 -1.09 19.53 -3.26
N ASN A 277 0.12 20.04 -3.06
CA ASN A 277 0.93 19.78 -1.87
C ASN A 277 0.27 20.38 -0.60
N HIS A 278 -0.22 21.62 -0.67
CA HIS A 278 -0.91 22.25 0.46
C HIS A 278 -2.14 21.48 0.91
N LEU A 279 -3.00 21.11 -0.03
CA LEU A 279 -4.21 20.31 0.25
C LEU A 279 -3.85 18.96 0.88
N ARG A 280 -2.84 18.29 0.35
CA ARG A 280 -2.41 16.99 0.88
C ARG A 280 -1.80 17.09 2.27
N LYS A 281 -0.95 18.09 2.54
CA LYS A 281 -0.41 18.34 3.88
C LYS A 281 -1.53 18.56 4.90
N LYS A 282 -2.55 19.36 4.53
CA LYS A 282 -3.72 19.63 5.36
C LYS A 282 -4.54 18.37 5.63
N GLU A 283 -4.82 17.56 4.60
CA GLU A 283 -5.54 16.29 4.72
C GLU A 283 -4.85 15.33 5.70
N LEU A 284 -3.51 15.23 5.62
CA LEU A 284 -2.70 14.35 6.49
C LEU A 284 -2.53 14.90 7.92
N ASN A 285 -2.89 16.14 8.17
CA ASN A 285 -2.60 16.82 9.44
C ASN A 285 -1.15 16.58 9.90
N TYR A 286 -0.20 16.73 8.96
CA TYR A 286 1.20 16.42 9.17
C TYR A 286 1.94 17.52 9.90
N SER A 287 2.81 17.12 10.86
CA SER A 287 3.79 17.97 11.51
C SER A 287 5.16 17.28 11.51
N ILE A 288 6.21 18.00 11.13
CA ILE A 288 7.60 17.54 11.12
C ILE A 288 8.11 17.12 12.51
N GLU A 289 7.51 17.64 13.58
CA GLU A 289 7.82 17.29 14.95
C GLU A 289 7.61 15.78 15.27
N ARG A 290 6.71 15.14 14.53
CA ARG A 290 6.49 13.69 14.66
C ARG A 290 7.72 12.91 14.20
N ASP A 291 8.31 13.32 13.08
CA ASP A 291 9.52 12.69 12.56
C ASP A 291 10.74 13.03 13.43
N LEU A 292 10.89 14.28 13.88
CA LEU A 292 11.94 14.65 14.81
C LEU A 292 11.94 13.74 16.07
N LYS A 293 10.77 13.54 16.68
CA LYS A 293 10.62 12.63 17.83
C LYS A 293 10.97 11.18 17.48
N LEU A 294 10.56 10.71 16.30
CA LEU A 294 10.89 9.36 15.85
C LEU A 294 12.40 9.17 15.70
N PHE A 295 13.09 10.10 15.03
CA PHE A 295 14.53 10.02 14.83
C PHE A 295 15.32 10.11 16.16
N SER A 296 14.86 10.93 17.10
CA SER A 296 15.44 11.00 18.44
C SER A 296 15.32 9.66 19.18
N ARG A 297 14.12 9.07 19.20
CA ARG A 297 13.86 7.76 19.82
C ARG A 297 14.68 6.64 19.20
N ILE A 298 14.84 6.65 17.87
CA ILE A 298 15.70 5.68 17.18
C ILE A 298 17.13 5.76 17.72
N LYS A 299 17.72 6.96 17.84
CA LYS A 299 19.08 7.13 18.38
C LYS A 299 19.16 6.75 19.87
N GLU A 300 18.17 7.11 20.67
CA GLU A 300 18.06 6.75 22.09
C GLU A 300 18.05 5.24 22.29
N SER A 301 17.45 4.46 21.38
CA SER A 301 17.42 2.99 21.43
C SER A 301 18.83 2.35 21.35
N PHE A 302 19.84 3.11 20.93
CA PHE A 302 21.24 2.67 20.84
C PHE A 302 22.14 3.26 21.96
N ASN A 303 21.55 3.76 23.02
CA ASN A 303 22.27 4.26 24.18
C ASN A 303 21.64 3.70 25.50
N PRO A 304 22.22 2.64 26.11
CA PRO A 304 23.46 1.96 25.71
C PRO A 304 23.33 1.09 24.44
N LEU A 305 24.44 0.83 23.77
CA LEU A 305 24.46 -0.01 22.57
C LEU A 305 24.00 -1.44 22.94
N PRO A 306 22.97 -1.98 22.26
CA PRO A 306 22.50 -3.34 22.49
C PRO A 306 23.55 -4.40 22.13
N SER A 307 23.43 -5.62 22.66
CA SER A 307 24.29 -6.74 22.30
C SER A 307 23.89 -7.36 20.97
N PHE A 308 24.88 -7.68 20.12
CA PHE A 308 24.63 -8.37 18.85
C PHE A 308 23.98 -9.74 19.06
N VAL A 309 23.13 -10.15 18.12
CA VAL A 309 22.59 -11.50 18.06
C VAL A 309 23.68 -12.43 17.50
N ASN A 310 24.06 -13.45 18.26
CA ASN A 310 24.93 -14.50 17.75
C ASN A 310 24.20 -15.32 16.70
N LYS A 311 24.91 -15.72 15.61
CA LYS A 311 24.36 -16.62 14.58
C LYS A 311 23.91 -17.91 15.26
N THR A 312 22.61 -18.18 15.27
CA THR A 312 22.07 -19.46 15.72
C THR A 312 22.14 -20.46 14.55
N SER A 313 22.49 -21.72 14.81
CA SER A 313 22.60 -22.80 13.82
C SER A 313 21.19 -23.30 13.40
N SER A 314 20.50 -22.56 12.55
CA SER A 314 19.18 -22.96 12.01
C SER A 314 19.18 -22.87 10.47
N LYS A 315 18.23 -23.55 9.81
CA LYS A 315 18.00 -23.43 8.34
C LYS A 315 17.79 -21.98 7.88
N LEU A 316 17.40 -21.09 8.80
CA LEU A 316 17.25 -19.66 8.58
C LEU A 316 18.58 -18.95 8.25
N ASN A 317 19.74 -19.57 8.57
CA ASN A 317 21.06 -18.98 8.32
C ASN A 317 21.56 -19.08 6.87
N SER A 318 20.80 -19.71 5.97
CA SER A 318 21.14 -19.77 4.54
C SER A 318 20.72 -18.53 3.77
N LEU A 319 19.82 -17.70 4.33
CA LEU A 319 19.36 -16.47 3.69
C LEU A 319 20.30 -15.31 4.06
N CYS A 320 20.71 -14.56 3.05
CA CYS A 320 21.50 -13.33 3.21
C CYS A 320 20.71 -12.16 2.63
N PRO A 321 20.03 -11.37 3.47
CA PRO A 321 19.27 -10.23 3.00
C PRO A 321 20.21 -9.07 2.61
N ILE A 322 19.91 -8.45 1.47
CA ILE A 322 20.55 -7.24 0.97
C ILE A 322 19.53 -6.11 1.09
N PHE A 323 19.86 -5.07 1.84
CA PHE A 323 18.96 -3.92 2.05
C PHE A 323 19.42 -2.72 1.22
N ILE A 324 18.57 -2.25 0.32
CA ILE A 324 18.78 -1.00 -0.42
C ILE A 324 18.00 0.11 0.28
N VAL A 325 18.73 1.06 0.84
CA VAL A 325 18.20 2.16 1.66
C VAL A 325 18.62 3.52 1.15
N GLY A 326 17.97 4.59 1.62
CA GLY A 326 18.29 5.98 1.29
C GLY A 326 17.02 6.82 1.17
N MET A 327 17.14 8.05 0.71
CA MET A 327 15.94 8.85 0.44
C MET A 327 15.16 8.28 -0.75
N PRO A 328 13.82 8.36 -0.76
CA PRO A 328 13.06 8.11 -1.98
C PRO A 328 13.60 8.95 -3.14
N ARG A 329 13.55 8.44 -4.37
CA ARG A 329 14.06 9.13 -5.58
C ARG A 329 15.58 9.34 -5.65
N SER A 330 16.36 8.72 -4.78
CA SER A 330 17.83 8.75 -4.84
C SER A 330 18.45 7.75 -5.83
N GLY A 331 17.64 6.87 -6.45
CA GLY A 331 18.13 5.83 -7.37
C GLY A 331 18.01 4.41 -6.80
N THR A 332 17.38 4.22 -5.65
CA THR A 332 17.18 2.91 -5.01
C THR A 332 16.55 1.86 -5.94
N SER A 333 15.57 2.26 -6.78
CA SER A 333 14.95 1.36 -7.76
C SER A 333 15.89 0.98 -8.91
N LEU A 334 16.86 1.84 -9.25
CA LEU A 334 17.86 1.54 -10.26
C LEU A 334 18.81 0.43 -9.77
N VAL A 335 19.37 0.58 -8.58
CA VAL A 335 20.25 -0.43 -7.97
C VAL A 335 19.50 -1.74 -7.72
N HIS A 336 18.23 -1.67 -7.31
CA HIS A 336 17.39 -2.85 -7.19
C HIS A 336 17.27 -3.61 -8.52
N GLN A 337 16.99 -2.92 -9.64
CA GLN A 337 16.88 -3.57 -10.96
C GLN A 337 18.21 -4.13 -11.46
N ILE A 338 19.33 -3.48 -11.15
CA ILE A 338 20.67 -4.00 -11.46
C ILE A 338 20.89 -5.32 -10.74
N LEU A 339 20.65 -5.38 -9.43
CA LEU A 339 20.83 -6.60 -8.63
C LEU A 339 19.82 -7.69 -8.98
N ASP A 340 18.54 -7.34 -9.19
CA ASP A 340 17.48 -8.28 -9.58
C ASP A 340 17.69 -8.86 -11.00
N SER A 341 18.63 -8.31 -11.78
CA SER A 341 19.03 -8.87 -13.07
C SER A 341 20.13 -9.93 -12.94
N HIS A 342 20.73 -10.09 -11.76
CA HIS A 342 21.73 -11.11 -11.48
C HIS A 342 21.07 -12.47 -11.24
N SER A 343 21.64 -13.52 -11.81
CA SER A 343 21.08 -14.89 -11.81
C SER A 343 20.95 -15.53 -10.42
N GLU A 344 21.69 -15.06 -9.41
CA GLU A 344 21.68 -15.59 -8.04
C GLU A 344 20.89 -14.72 -7.06
N VAL A 345 20.24 -13.66 -7.54
CA VAL A 345 19.56 -12.67 -6.70
C VAL A 345 18.08 -12.63 -6.97
N TYR A 346 17.28 -12.58 -5.93
CA TYR A 346 15.84 -12.30 -6.01
C TYR A 346 15.52 -10.90 -5.49
N GLY A 347 14.95 -10.05 -6.33
CA GLY A 347 14.49 -8.72 -5.97
C GLY A 347 13.08 -8.74 -5.37
N ALA A 348 12.98 -8.66 -4.05
CA ALA A 348 11.69 -8.70 -3.36
C ALA A 348 10.89 -7.37 -3.41
N GLY A 349 11.48 -6.30 -3.96
CA GLY A 349 10.84 -4.99 -4.02
C GLY A 349 10.81 -4.27 -2.67
N GLU A 350 9.70 -3.57 -2.37
CA GLU A 350 9.52 -2.82 -1.11
C GLU A 350 8.77 -3.67 -0.08
N LEU A 351 9.51 -4.24 0.90
CA LEU A 351 8.94 -5.00 1.99
C LEU A 351 8.70 -4.10 3.22
N ASN A 352 7.43 -3.96 3.63
CA ASN A 352 7.05 -3.16 4.82
C ASN A 352 7.26 -3.92 6.14
N ASN A 353 7.83 -5.11 6.11
CA ASN A 353 7.88 -6.04 7.23
C ASN A 353 8.75 -5.52 8.37
N LEU A 354 9.93 -4.95 8.10
CA LEU A 354 10.82 -4.42 9.15
C LEU A 354 10.15 -3.34 9.99
N ASN A 355 9.46 -2.40 9.36
CA ASN A 355 8.72 -1.38 10.10
C ASN A 355 7.69 -1.99 11.06
N LYS A 356 6.96 -3.01 10.62
CA LYS A 356 5.99 -3.74 11.43
C LYS A 356 6.61 -4.38 12.67
N PHE A 357 7.81 -4.96 12.52
CA PHE A 357 8.48 -5.70 13.58
C PHE A 357 9.32 -4.82 14.51
N ILE A 358 9.81 -3.68 14.05
CA ILE A 358 10.69 -2.78 14.83
C ILE A 358 9.90 -1.67 15.53
N PHE A 359 8.92 -1.05 14.83
CA PHE A 359 8.23 0.15 15.32
C PHE A 359 7.56 0.00 16.70
N PRO A 360 6.92 -1.14 17.05
CA PRO A 360 6.35 -1.32 18.38
C PRO A 360 7.37 -1.10 19.50
N PHE A 361 8.58 -1.60 19.34
CA PHE A 361 9.63 -1.48 20.36
C PHE A 361 10.20 -0.06 20.49
N ILE A 362 10.21 0.73 19.43
CA ILE A 362 10.59 2.15 19.46
C ILE A 362 9.51 2.98 20.19
N LYS A 363 8.23 2.58 20.09
CA LYS A 363 7.10 3.29 20.68
C LYS A 363 6.95 3.02 22.18
N GLU A 364 7.25 1.80 22.62
CA GLU A 364 7.01 1.33 23.99
C GLU A 364 8.04 1.83 25.03
N ASN A 365 9.20 2.32 24.62
CA ASN A 365 10.29 2.80 25.50
C ASN A 365 9.94 4.07 26.32
N ASN A 366 8.65 4.28 26.66
CA ASN A 366 8.22 5.35 27.56
C ASN A 366 8.39 5.00 29.06
N ASN A 367 8.70 3.73 29.42
CA ASN A 367 8.94 3.30 30.81
C ASN A 367 10.45 3.27 31.07
N LYS A 368 10.90 4.16 31.92
CA LYS A 368 12.30 4.44 32.26
C LYS A 368 13.09 3.29 32.91
N GLU A 369 12.52 2.13 33.15
CA GLU A 369 13.19 1.04 33.89
C GLU A 369 13.85 -0.03 33.02
N GLU A 370 13.52 -0.11 31.72
CA GLU A 370 14.23 -0.94 30.74
C GLU A 370 14.62 -0.11 29.52
N SER A 371 15.55 0.82 29.70
CA SER A 371 16.11 1.62 28.60
C SER A 371 17.07 0.75 27.77
N GLY A 372 16.61 0.27 26.64
CA GLY A 372 17.46 -0.41 25.68
C GLY A 372 16.73 -1.51 24.89
N PHE A 373 17.16 -1.70 23.65
CA PHE A 373 16.70 -2.80 22.82
C PHE A 373 17.33 -4.10 23.35
N SER A 374 16.51 -5.04 23.79
CA SER A 374 17.00 -6.30 24.36
C SER A 374 17.43 -7.29 23.25
N ALA A 375 18.34 -8.20 23.56
CA ALA A 375 18.70 -9.30 22.65
C ALA A 375 17.46 -10.14 22.24
N LYS A 376 16.46 -10.26 23.13
CA LYS A 376 15.19 -10.94 22.86
C LYS A 376 14.40 -10.24 21.74
N ASN A 377 14.35 -8.90 21.76
CA ASN A 377 13.66 -8.12 20.73
C ASN A 377 14.35 -8.26 19.37
N LEU A 378 15.69 -8.27 19.36
CA LEU A 378 16.46 -8.47 18.12
C LEU A 378 16.27 -9.88 17.56
N LEU A 379 16.23 -10.92 18.42
CA LEU A 379 15.92 -12.29 18.00
C LEU A 379 14.50 -12.39 17.41
N TYR A 380 13.52 -11.76 18.05
CA TYR A 380 12.16 -11.69 17.53
C TYR A 380 12.11 -11.04 16.13
N ILE A 381 12.75 -9.87 15.96
CA ILE A 381 12.84 -9.19 14.66
C ILE A 381 13.47 -10.11 13.61
N ARG A 382 14.58 -10.78 13.95
CA ARG A 382 15.26 -11.72 13.07
C ARG A 382 14.35 -12.85 12.63
N GLU A 383 13.72 -13.54 13.57
CA GLU A 383 12.85 -14.67 13.28
C GLU A 383 11.64 -14.27 12.43
N GLN A 384 10.94 -13.19 12.80
CA GLN A 384 9.77 -12.74 12.04
C GLN A 384 10.14 -12.31 10.62
N TYR A 385 11.24 -11.59 10.47
CA TYR A 385 11.66 -11.11 9.16
C TYR A 385 12.14 -12.25 8.25
N LEU A 386 12.99 -13.17 8.75
CA LEU A 386 13.43 -14.32 7.97
C LEU A 386 12.27 -15.25 7.60
N ASN A 387 11.30 -15.46 8.49
CA ASN A 387 10.08 -16.20 8.16
C ASN A 387 9.28 -15.51 7.04
N SER A 388 9.22 -14.17 7.06
CA SER A 388 8.55 -13.42 5.97
C SER A 388 9.29 -13.53 4.64
N LEU A 389 10.62 -13.69 4.64
CA LEU A 389 11.39 -13.96 3.42
C LEU A 389 11.18 -15.40 2.93
N LEU A 390 11.11 -16.39 3.83
CA LEU A 390 10.82 -17.77 3.46
C LEU A 390 9.44 -17.94 2.83
N SER A 391 8.46 -17.13 3.24
CA SER A 391 7.11 -17.17 2.66
C SER A 391 7.08 -16.73 1.19
N LEU A 392 8.11 -16.03 0.70
CA LEU A 392 8.26 -15.70 -0.73
C LEU A 392 8.45 -16.97 -1.59
N ASN A 393 8.88 -18.08 -0.97
CA ASN A 393 9.07 -19.38 -1.62
C ASN A 393 9.95 -19.30 -2.89
N VAL A 394 11.06 -18.57 -2.78
CA VAL A 394 12.06 -18.40 -3.85
C VAL A 394 13.25 -19.33 -3.66
N LYS A 395 14.01 -19.57 -4.72
CA LYS A 395 15.16 -20.51 -4.69
C LYS A 395 16.44 -19.82 -4.26
N GLU A 396 16.55 -18.55 -4.54
CA GLU A 396 17.71 -17.71 -4.30
C GLU A 396 17.92 -17.49 -2.79
N SER A 397 19.15 -17.57 -2.34
CA SER A 397 19.52 -17.27 -0.95
C SER A 397 19.80 -15.78 -0.72
N LEU A 398 20.13 -15.04 -1.78
CA LEU A 398 20.35 -13.60 -1.77
C LEU A 398 19.05 -12.87 -2.13
N ILE A 399 18.45 -12.24 -1.14
CA ILE A 399 17.15 -11.56 -1.31
C ILE A 399 17.34 -10.05 -1.09
N VAL A 400 16.97 -9.26 -2.09
CA VAL A 400 17.08 -7.81 -2.04
C VAL A 400 15.75 -7.19 -1.56
N ASP A 401 15.77 -6.61 -0.37
CA ASP A 401 14.72 -5.71 0.14
C ASP A 401 15.10 -4.27 -0.21
N LYS A 402 14.38 -3.67 -1.14
CA LYS A 402 14.54 -2.28 -1.51
C LYS A 402 13.43 -1.45 -0.88
N MET A 403 13.54 -1.16 0.41
CA MET A 403 12.69 -0.21 1.12
C MET A 403 13.52 1.02 1.51
N PRO A 404 13.40 2.15 0.77
CA PRO A 404 14.24 3.33 1.00
C PRO A 404 14.26 3.76 2.45
N LEU A 405 13.11 3.80 3.11
CA LEU A 405 12.95 4.26 4.49
C LEU A 405 13.55 3.32 5.54
N ASN A 406 14.02 2.13 5.18
CA ASN A 406 14.75 1.24 6.09
C ASN A 406 16.09 1.86 6.54
N PHE A 407 16.54 2.99 5.96
CA PHE A 407 17.66 3.74 6.52
C PHE A 407 17.44 4.12 8.00
N ARG A 408 16.20 4.24 8.44
CA ARG A 408 15.85 4.49 9.85
C ARG A 408 16.24 3.33 10.75
N TYR A 409 16.36 2.13 10.21
CA TYR A 409 16.49 0.87 10.95
C TYR A 409 17.83 0.17 10.75
N ILE A 410 18.82 0.81 10.13
CA ILE A 410 20.13 0.21 9.82
C ILE A 410 20.77 -0.43 11.07
N GLY A 411 20.77 0.26 12.21
CA GLY A 411 21.34 -0.30 13.42
C GLY A 411 20.64 -1.56 13.90
N PHE A 412 19.29 -1.59 13.84
CA PHE A 412 18.52 -2.80 14.20
C PHE A 412 18.78 -3.94 13.22
N ILE A 413 18.90 -3.63 11.91
CA ILE A 413 19.22 -4.59 10.86
C ILE A 413 20.58 -5.22 11.13
N LEU A 414 21.63 -4.41 11.29
CA LEU A 414 23.01 -4.90 11.48
C LEU A 414 23.16 -5.70 12.77
N MET A 415 22.41 -5.37 13.81
CA MET A 415 22.43 -6.11 15.07
C MET A 415 21.63 -7.42 15.01
N ALA A 416 20.51 -7.46 14.29
CA ALA A 416 19.68 -8.65 14.13
C ALA A 416 20.22 -9.60 13.03
N PHE A 417 20.85 -9.05 11.99
CA PHE A 417 21.33 -9.78 10.80
C PHE A 417 22.81 -9.42 10.53
N PRO A 418 23.78 -10.00 11.28
CA PRO A 418 25.20 -9.71 11.08
C PRO A 418 25.72 -10.08 9.67
N GLU A 419 24.99 -10.94 8.94
CA GLU A 419 25.26 -11.33 7.56
C GLU A 419 24.72 -10.36 6.51
N ALA A 420 23.83 -9.44 6.89
CA ALA A 420 23.16 -8.55 5.95
C ALA A 420 24.13 -7.58 5.27
N LYS A 421 23.85 -7.27 4.00
CA LYS A 421 24.52 -6.21 3.24
C LYS A 421 23.66 -4.96 3.21
N ILE A 422 24.23 -3.79 3.49
CA ILE A 422 23.53 -2.51 3.46
C ILE A 422 24.06 -1.67 2.32
N LEU A 423 23.21 -1.37 1.35
CA LEU A 423 23.49 -0.49 0.21
C LEU A 423 22.77 0.84 0.41
N HIS A 424 23.53 1.88 0.67
CA HIS A 424 23.00 3.22 0.90
C HIS A 424 23.13 4.08 -0.35
N MET A 425 21.98 4.40 -0.97
CA MET A 425 21.94 5.26 -2.16
C MET A 425 22.09 6.74 -1.80
N LYS A 426 23.15 7.34 -2.33
CA LYS A 426 23.40 8.79 -2.28
C LYS A 426 23.12 9.43 -3.63
N ARG A 427 22.54 10.61 -3.63
CA ARG A 427 22.31 11.44 -4.79
C ARG A 427 22.33 12.90 -4.37
N ASP A 428 22.59 13.81 -5.31
CA ASP A 428 22.49 15.26 -5.07
C ASP A 428 21.25 15.61 -4.24
N PRO A 429 21.41 16.34 -3.12
CA PRO A 429 20.30 16.64 -2.20
C PRO A 429 19.15 17.38 -2.87
N MET A 430 19.48 18.42 -3.67
CA MET A 430 18.48 19.22 -4.37
C MET A 430 17.73 18.39 -5.42
N ALA A 431 18.44 17.57 -6.21
CA ALA A 431 17.82 16.69 -7.19
C ALA A 431 16.88 15.68 -6.54
N THR A 432 17.30 15.12 -5.39
CA THR A 432 16.50 14.16 -4.61
C THR A 432 15.23 14.85 -4.08
N CYS A 433 15.39 15.96 -3.36
CA CYS A 433 14.27 16.66 -2.75
C CYS A 433 13.32 17.27 -3.78
N TRP A 434 13.82 17.84 -4.87
CA TRP A 434 12.98 18.29 -5.99
C TRP A 434 12.16 17.13 -6.58
N SER A 435 12.81 15.98 -6.82
CA SER A 435 12.13 14.80 -7.35
C SER A 435 11.07 14.25 -6.39
N ILE A 436 11.26 14.39 -5.09
CA ILE A 436 10.28 14.05 -4.05
C ILE A 436 9.13 15.06 -4.08
N TYR A 437 9.40 16.36 -3.96
CA TYR A 437 8.41 17.42 -3.85
C TYR A 437 7.40 17.44 -5.02
N LYS A 438 7.87 17.19 -6.24
CA LYS A 438 7.02 17.17 -7.44
C LYS A 438 6.23 15.88 -7.65
N SER A 439 6.43 14.85 -6.82
CA SER A 439 5.79 13.54 -6.95
C SER A 439 4.73 13.35 -5.86
N PHE A 440 3.59 12.78 -6.24
CA PHE A 440 2.58 12.39 -5.26
C PHE A 440 2.97 11.05 -4.61
N PHE A 441 3.00 11.01 -3.28
CA PHE A 441 3.27 9.81 -2.48
C PHE A 441 2.12 9.55 -1.48
N ASN A 442 1.77 8.28 -1.29
CA ASN A 442 0.80 7.90 -0.27
C ASN A 442 1.41 7.85 1.15
N GLY A 443 2.71 7.57 1.27
CA GLY A 443 3.35 7.24 2.55
C GLY A 443 4.41 8.23 3.07
N ASN A 444 4.79 9.27 2.31
CA ASN A 444 5.88 10.19 2.67
C ASN A 444 5.32 11.57 3.04
N SER A 445 4.72 11.69 4.24
CA SER A 445 3.98 12.88 4.65
C SER A 445 4.82 14.17 4.69
N TYR A 446 6.14 14.07 4.87
CA TYR A 446 7.10 15.17 4.85
C TYR A 446 7.31 15.77 3.45
N SER A 447 6.87 15.11 2.39
CA SER A 447 7.15 15.49 1.00
C SER A 447 6.34 16.70 0.49
N PHE A 448 5.27 17.07 1.20
CA PHE A 448 4.27 18.02 0.72
C PHE A 448 4.53 19.50 1.13
N ASN A 449 5.70 19.79 1.67
CA ASN A 449 6.13 21.15 1.96
C ASN A 449 7.66 21.23 1.82
N GLN A 450 8.19 22.32 1.27
CA GLN A 450 9.61 22.45 0.98
C GLN A 450 10.46 22.52 2.26
N GLU A 451 9.99 23.26 3.27
CA GLU A 451 10.68 23.42 4.55
C GLU A 451 10.68 22.09 5.35
N ASP A 452 9.52 21.40 5.42
CA ASP A 452 9.44 20.09 6.09
C ASP A 452 10.37 19.07 5.42
N LEU A 453 10.41 19.08 4.08
CA LEU A 453 11.25 18.16 3.30
C LEU A 453 12.74 18.44 3.54
N ALA A 454 13.14 19.71 3.60
CA ALA A 454 14.52 20.10 3.90
C ALA A 454 14.92 19.67 5.32
N GLN A 455 14.06 19.90 6.32
CA GLN A 455 14.29 19.47 7.70
C GLN A 455 14.37 17.94 7.79
N TYR A 456 13.46 17.21 7.14
CA TYR A 456 13.49 15.74 7.09
C TYR A 456 14.78 15.21 6.47
N TYR A 457 15.25 15.87 5.40
CA TYR A 457 16.54 15.55 4.78
C TYR A 457 17.71 15.79 5.75
N GLY A 458 17.64 16.83 6.56
CA GLY A 458 18.58 17.09 7.65
C GLY A 458 18.60 15.96 8.69
N PHE A 459 17.42 15.50 9.14
CA PHE A 459 17.30 14.37 10.05
C PHE A 459 17.88 13.08 9.44
N TYR A 460 17.63 12.84 8.15
CA TYR A 460 18.21 11.71 7.43
C TYR A 460 19.75 11.78 7.41
N LYS A 461 20.35 12.91 7.05
CA LYS A 461 21.82 13.10 7.05
C LYS A 461 22.43 12.82 8.43
N ASP A 462 21.82 13.39 9.46
CA ASP A 462 22.27 13.24 10.84
C ASP A 462 22.15 11.79 11.34
N LEU A 463 21.06 11.08 10.99
CA LEU A 463 20.91 9.68 11.34
C LEU A 463 21.90 8.79 10.57
N MET A 464 22.14 9.04 9.29
CA MET A 464 23.15 8.29 8.52
C MET A 464 24.57 8.50 9.08
N SER A 465 24.90 9.73 9.49
CA SER A 465 26.18 10.01 10.18
C SER A 465 26.29 9.28 11.52
N PHE A 466 25.16 9.15 12.24
CA PHE A 466 25.12 8.36 13.48
C PHE A 466 25.37 6.87 13.21
N TRP A 467 24.77 6.30 12.16
CA TRP A 467 25.01 4.91 11.78
C TRP A 467 26.44 4.66 11.32
N ASP A 468 27.02 5.55 10.51
CA ASP A 468 28.42 5.43 10.05
C ASP A 468 29.41 5.43 11.23
N LYS A 469 29.12 6.17 12.31
CA LYS A 469 29.94 6.18 13.54
C LYS A 469 29.79 4.90 14.35
N LEU A 470 28.59 4.36 14.44
CA LEU A 470 28.33 3.13 15.23
C LEU A 470 28.77 1.86 14.52
N PHE A 471 28.67 1.83 13.18
CA PHE A 471 28.91 0.66 12.34
C PHE A 471 29.87 0.99 11.19
N PRO A 472 31.10 1.39 11.50
CA PRO A 472 32.06 1.77 10.47
C PRO A 472 32.30 0.63 9.49
N THR A 473 32.36 0.93 8.19
CA THR A 473 32.58 -0.01 7.07
C THR A 473 31.45 -1.01 6.77
N GLN A 474 30.36 -1.02 7.53
CA GLN A 474 29.26 -1.95 7.30
C GLN A 474 28.18 -1.42 6.33
N ILE A 475 28.27 -0.15 5.96
CA ILE A 475 27.34 0.50 5.03
C ILE A 475 28.09 0.87 3.75
N TYR A 476 27.70 0.29 2.62
CA TYR A 476 28.28 0.60 1.33
C TYR A 476 27.50 1.76 0.68
N ASN A 477 28.19 2.87 0.43
CA ASN A 477 27.60 4.03 -0.19
C ASN A 477 27.70 3.94 -1.71
N VAL A 478 26.56 3.96 -2.40
CA VAL A 478 26.44 4.00 -3.87
C VAL A 478 26.06 5.42 -4.28
N CYS A 479 26.94 6.09 -5.02
CA CYS A 479 26.66 7.41 -5.58
C CYS A 479 25.89 7.27 -6.90
N TYR A 480 24.73 7.90 -7.00
CA TYR A 480 23.88 7.86 -8.21
C TYR A 480 24.60 8.47 -9.42
N GLU A 481 25.31 9.58 -9.22
CA GLU A 481 26.01 10.32 -10.25
C GLU A 481 27.17 9.45 -10.82
N ASP A 482 27.95 8.80 -9.95
CA ASP A 482 29.03 7.92 -10.36
C ASP A 482 28.49 6.70 -11.12
N LEU A 483 27.46 6.06 -10.58
CA LEU A 483 26.79 4.92 -11.22
C LEU A 483 26.26 5.27 -12.61
N THR A 484 25.73 6.48 -12.81
CA THR A 484 25.23 6.92 -14.13
C THR A 484 26.34 7.37 -15.07
N THR A 485 27.53 7.69 -14.56
CA THR A 485 28.70 8.09 -15.34
C THR A 485 29.50 6.89 -15.81
N ASP A 486 29.77 5.92 -14.93
CA ASP A 486 30.45 4.67 -15.24
C ASP A 486 29.67 3.47 -14.68
N GLN A 487 28.68 3.05 -15.46
CA GLN A 487 27.79 1.96 -15.05
C GLN A 487 28.53 0.66 -14.78
N GLU A 488 29.50 0.30 -15.62
CA GLU A 488 30.17 -0.99 -15.50
C GLU A 488 31.06 -1.04 -14.26
N LEU A 489 31.91 -0.02 -14.05
CA LEU A 489 32.77 0.05 -12.87
C LEU A 489 31.97 0.02 -11.58
N GLU A 490 30.93 0.84 -11.47
CA GLU A 490 30.12 0.92 -10.26
C GLU A 490 29.28 -0.35 -10.04
N THR A 491 28.81 -1.00 -11.12
CA THR A 491 28.13 -2.31 -10.99
C THR A 491 29.11 -3.40 -10.52
N ARG A 492 30.37 -3.41 -11.00
CA ARG A 492 31.40 -4.36 -10.51
C ARG A 492 31.70 -4.15 -9.03
N ASN A 493 31.83 -2.89 -8.59
CA ASN A 493 32.05 -2.54 -7.19
C ASN A 493 30.88 -2.98 -6.31
N LEU A 494 29.65 -2.78 -6.78
CA LEU A 494 28.41 -3.16 -6.13
C LEU A 494 28.33 -4.69 -5.94
N LEU A 495 28.54 -5.45 -7.00
CA LEU A 495 28.52 -6.92 -6.97
C LEU A 495 29.61 -7.47 -6.04
N LYS A 496 30.81 -6.92 -6.11
CA LYS A 496 31.91 -7.28 -5.21
C LYS A 496 31.56 -7.08 -3.73
N TYR A 497 30.90 -5.96 -3.37
CA TYR A 497 30.46 -5.75 -2.00
C TYR A 497 29.40 -6.77 -1.56
N CYS A 498 28.55 -7.20 -2.49
CA CYS A 498 27.52 -8.22 -2.25
C CYS A 498 28.05 -9.66 -2.29
N ASP A 499 29.35 -9.87 -2.45
CA ASP A 499 30.00 -11.18 -2.61
C ASP A 499 29.43 -11.95 -3.83
N LEU A 500 29.10 -11.22 -4.91
CA LEU A 500 28.57 -11.74 -6.17
C LEU A 500 29.63 -11.70 -7.27
N GLU A 501 29.64 -12.74 -8.09
CA GLU A 501 30.42 -12.78 -9.31
C GLU A 501 29.85 -11.83 -10.39
N TRP A 502 30.60 -11.58 -11.43
CA TRP A 502 30.14 -10.72 -12.53
C TRP A 502 29.04 -11.39 -13.36
N ASP A 503 27.90 -10.71 -13.51
CA ASP A 503 26.83 -11.09 -14.42
C ASP A 503 26.51 -9.92 -15.37
N GLU A 504 26.69 -10.12 -16.69
CA GLU A 504 26.48 -9.10 -17.71
C GLU A 504 25.01 -8.63 -17.81
N ASN A 505 24.07 -9.43 -17.32
CA ASN A 505 22.66 -9.05 -17.27
C ASN A 505 22.43 -7.80 -16.41
N CYS A 506 23.28 -7.55 -15.42
CA CYS A 506 23.24 -6.35 -14.58
C CYS A 506 23.42 -5.06 -15.38
N LEU A 507 24.16 -5.06 -16.48
CA LEU A 507 24.26 -3.91 -17.40
C LEU A 507 22.99 -3.73 -18.25
N ASN A 508 22.25 -4.81 -18.44
CA ASN A 508 21.00 -4.83 -19.22
C ASN A 508 19.75 -4.75 -18.35
N PHE A 509 19.85 -4.23 -17.14
CA PHE A 509 18.76 -4.15 -16.13
C PHE A 509 17.42 -3.63 -16.70
N HIS A 510 17.47 -2.75 -17.71
CA HIS A 510 16.28 -2.18 -18.37
C HIS A 510 15.45 -3.22 -19.16
N LYS A 511 16.02 -4.41 -19.44
CA LYS A 511 15.34 -5.54 -20.08
C LYS A 511 14.68 -6.48 -19.07
N ASN A 512 14.97 -6.33 -17.78
CA ASN A 512 14.37 -7.13 -16.73
C ASN A 512 12.85 -6.91 -16.71
N LYS A 513 12.07 -8.01 -16.64
CA LYS A 513 10.60 -8.01 -16.69
C LYS A 513 9.95 -8.09 -15.32
N THR A 514 10.74 -8.22 -14.25
CA THR A 514 10.20 -8.23 -12.87
C THR A 514 9.37 -6.98 -12.62
N ALA A 515 8.23 -7.14 -11.97
CA ALA A 515 7.31 -6.04 -11.70
C ALA A 515 7.95 -5.00 -10.77
N VAL A 516 7.84 -3.72 -11.11
CA VAL A 516 8.40 -2.60 -10.35
C VAL A 516 7.28 -1.70 -9.84
N LYS A 517 6.91 -1.89 -8.58
CA LYS A 517 5.81 -1.15 -7.92
C LYS A 517 6.29 0.17 -7.28
N THR A 518 6.90 1.05 -8.06
CA THR A 518 7.39 2.35 -7.57
C THR A 518 7.05 3.47 -8.52
N THR A 519 7.14 4.71 -8.05
CA THR A 519 7.01 5.90 -8.91
C THR A 519 8.09 5.97 -10.00
N SER A 520 9.16 5.17 -9.88
CA SER A 520 10.26 5.08 -10.84
C SER A 520 10.10 3.93 -11.85
N SER A 521 8.98 3.18 -11.83
CA SER A 521 8.79 1.96 -12.64
C SER A 521 9.07 2.15 -14.13
N MET A 522 8.63 3.25 -14.72
CA MET A 522 8.88 3.57 -16.13
C MET A 522 10.32 4.05 -16.41
N GLN A 523 10.99 4.63 -15.42
CA GLN A 523 12.35 5.15 -15.57
C GLN A 523 13.39 4.03 -15.60
N VAL A 524 13.26 3.03 -14.73
CA VAL A 524 14.19 1.90 -14.64
C VAL A 524 14.09 0.93 -15.83
N ARG A 525 13.09 1.09 -16.69
CA ARG A 525 12.93 0.33 -17.94
C ARG A 525 13.58 1.01 -19.15
N GLN A 526 14.29 2.09 -18.92
CA GLN A 526 15.09 2.78 -19.94
C GLN A 526 16.57 2.51 -19.70
N LYS A 527 17.36 2.58 -20.75
CA LYS A 527 18.82 2.58 -20.61
C LYS A 527 19.24 3.71 -19.66
N MET A 528 20.34 3.49 -18.96
CA MET A 528 20.89 4.51 -18.07
C MET A 528 21.13 5.82 -18.82
N TYR A 529 20.84 6.94 -18.17
CA TYR A 529 21.00 8.27 -18.73
C TYR A 529 21.53 9.24 -17.65
N GLN A 530 22.26 10.24 -18.09
CA GLN A 530 22.88 11.26 -17.24
C GLN A 530 22.04 12.56 -17.20
N GLY A 531 22.43 13.50 -16.32
CA GLY A 531 21.87 14.86 -16.24
C GLY A 531 20.61 15.02 -15.42
N SER A 532 20.05 13.93 -14.87
CA SER A 532 18.84 14.02 -14.06
C SER A 532 19.06 14.75 -12.72
N SER A 533 20.29 14.86 -12.23
CA SER A 533 20.63 15.59 -11.01
C SER A 533 20.73 17.09 -11.22
N GLU A 534 20.76 17.58 -12.46
CA GLU A 534 20.86 19.01 -12.81
C GLU A 534 19.49 19.65 -13.11
N VAL A 535 18.43 18.86 -13.25
CA VAL A 535 17.11 19.33 -13.74
C VAL A 535 16.49 20.38 -12.81
N TRP A 536 16.72 20.31 -11.50
CA TRP A 536 16.17 21.25 -10.52
C TRP A 536 16.63 22.70 -10.74
N LYS A 537 17.81 22.93 -11.33
CA LYS A 537 18.35 24.26 -11.61
C LYS A 537 17.42 25.14 -12.44
N LYS A 538 16.58 24.53 -13.30
CA LYS A 538 15.56 25.24 -14.09
C LYS A 538 14.44 25.84 -13.24
N TYR A 539 14.36 25.46 -11.97
CA TYR A 539 13.30 25.80 -11.04
C TYR A 539 13.82 26.53 -9.80
N GLU A 540 15.07 27.00 -9.85
CA GLU A 540 15.79 27.59 -8.71
C GLU A 540 14.99 28.70 -8.03
N ASP A 541 14.35 29.58 -8.81
CA ASP A 541 13.53 30.69 -8.29
C ASP A 541 12.34 30.20 -7.44
N TYR A 542 11.80 29.04 -7.74
CA TYR A 542 10.65 28.44 -7.03
C TYR A 542 11.06 27.54 -5.86
N LEU A 543 12.34 27.19 -5.76
CA LEU A 543 12.86 26.24 -4.77
C LEU A 543 13.65 26.92 -3.64
N GLN A 544 13.52 28.22 -3.48
CA GLN A 544 14.29 28.99 -2.49
C GLN A 544 14.12 28.52 -1.03
N PRO A 545 12.90 28.11 -0.55
CA PRO A 545 12.76 27.55 0.79
C PRO A 545 13.54 26.23 0.95
N LEU A 546 13.52 25.37 -0.07
CA LEU A 546 14.25 24.10 -0.08
C LEU A 546 15.77 24.32 -0.11
N ILE A 547 16.25 25.21 -0.98
CA ILE A 547 17.68 25.56 -1.10
C ILE A 547 18.22 26.09 0.24
N LYS A 548 17.51 27.03 0.86
CA LYS A 548 17.91 27.57 2.17
C LYS A 548 17.94 26.49 3.25
N GLY A 549 16.91 25.65 3.32
CA GLY A 549 16.82 24.60 4.34
C GLY A 549 17.85 23.48 4.18
N LEU A 550 18.32 23.19 2.97
CA LEU A 550 19.35 22.17 2.73
C LEU A 550 20.79 22.68 2.95
N ASN A 551 21.01 24.00 2.94
CA ASN A 551 22.32 24.63 3.17
C ASN A 551 22.59 24.88 4.66
N HIS A 552 21.63 24.66 5.52
CA HIS A 552 21.74 24.71 6.98
C HIS A 552 21.82 23.27 7.54
#